data_b29da435e88ea4b05ef8102e11659617
#
_entry.id   b29da435e88ea4b05ef8102e11659617
#
_cell.length_a   1.000
_cell.length_b   1.000
_cell.length_c   1.000
_cell.angle_alpha   90.00
_cell.angle_beta   90.00
_cell.angle_gamma   90.00
#
_symmetry.space_group_name_H-M   'P 1'
#
loop_
_entity.id
_entity.type
_entity.pdbx_description
1 polymer ?
#
loop_
_entity_poly.entity_id
_entity_poly.type
_entity_poly.pdbx_seq_one_letter_code
_entity_poly.pdbx_strand_id
1 'polypeptide(L)'
;SLYDDFNNNQLAQRMREKLVEDIKVSPAEVRQYFKNMPEDSIPFVPTEVEVQIITRTPKVKIEEVNRVKDELRKYTERVNSGETTFQTLARFYSEDPGSARYGGEMDYVGRGLLDPAFAAVAFNLTDPKKISKIVESEFGFHIIQLDGTAPGQQAVLMLLQ
;
A
#
# COMPACT_ATOMS: atom_id res chain seq x y z
N SER A 1 22.46 -41.94 -30.09
CA SER A 1 21.21 -42.16 -29.35
C SER A 1 21.15 -41.16 -28.21
N LEU A 2 19.92 -40.78 -27.80
CA LEU A 2 19.71 -39.78 -26.72
C LEU A 2 20.46 -40.15 -25.43
N TYR A 3 20.62 -41.43 -25.18
CA TYR A 3 21.36 -41.97 -24.03
C TYR A 3 22.89 -41.77 -24.17
N ASP A 4 23.43 -41.92 -25.37
CA ASP A 4 24.84 -41.68 -25.62
C ASP A 4 25.21 -40.22 -25.55
N ASP A 5 24.32 -39.34 -26.03
CA ASP A 5 24.49 -37.87 -25.94
C ASP A 5 24.45 -37.39 -24.48
N PHE A 6 23.56 -37.95 -23.65
CA PHE A 6 23.50 -37.68 -22.24
C PHE A 6 24.77 -38.13 -21.50
N ASN A 7 25.25 -39.36 -21.78
CA ASN A 7 26.47 -39.87 -21.17
C ASN A 7 27.71 -39.07 -21.58
N ASN A 8 27.80 -38.69 -22.85
CA ASN A 8 28.91 -37.86 -23.34
C ASN A 8 28.93 -36.48 -22.71
N ASN A 9 27.76 -35.85 -22.50
CA ASN A 9 27.65 -34.58 -21.84
C ASN A 9 28.04 -34.67 -20.35
N GLN A 10 27.62 -35.73 -19.66
CA GLN A 10 28.01 -35.96 -18.26
C GLN A 10 29.53 -36.21 -18.13
N LEU A 11 30.10 -36.98 -19.06
CA LEU A 11 31.54 -37.25 -19.05
C LEU A 11 32.36 -35.99 -19.32
N ALA A 12 31.91 -35.16 -20.28
CA ALA A 12 32.54 -33.88 -20.59
C ALA A 12 32.47 -32.90 -19.39
N GLN A 13 31.37 -32.92 -18.67
CA GLN A 13 31.20 -32.07 -17.48
C GLN A 13 32.12 -32.50 -16.33
N ARG A 14 32.19 -33.81 -16.05
CA ARG A 14 33.13 -34.37 -15.05
C ARG A 14 34.59 -34.12 -15.40
N MET A 15 34.93 -34.19 -16.68
CA MET A 15 36.30 -33.89 -17.12
C MET A 15 36.65 -32.41 -16.96
N ARG A 16 35.71 -31.49 -17.24
CA ARG A 16 35.91 -30.06 -16.97
C ARG A 16 36.08 -29.77 -15.46
N GLU A 17 35.23 -30.36 -14.62
CA GLU A 17 35.35 -30.24 -13.17
C GLU A 17 36.71 -30.70 -12.67
N LYS A 18 37.19 -31.85 -13.15
CA LYS A 18 38.49 -32.43 -12.79
C LYS A 18 39.67 -31.57 -13.25
N LEU A 19 39.55 -30.91 -14.42
CA LEU A 19 40.60 -30.04 -14.96
C LEU A 19 40.74 -28.72 -14.16
N VAL A 20 39.66 -28.28 -13.50
CA VAL A 20 39.66 -27.01 -12.74
C VAL A 20 39.76 -27.22 -11.23
N GLU A 21 39.67 -28.46 -10.73
CA GLU A 21 39.64 -28.79 -9.30
C GLU A 21 40.89 -28.28 -8.54
N ASP A 22 42.04 -28.32 -9.22
CA ASP A 22 43.33 -27.90 -8.66
C ASP A 22 43.71 -26.43 -8.95
N ILE A 23 42.86 -25.68 -9.67
CA ILE A 23 43.16 -24.31 -10.03
C ILE A 23 42.86 -23.39 -8.81
N LYS A 24 43.93 -22.93 -8.18
CA LYS A 24 43.83 -21.90 -7.11
C LYS A 24 44.18 -20.54 -7.67
N VAL A 25 43.19 -19.66 -7.73
CA VAL A 25 43.42 -18.29 -8.19
C VAL A 25 43.80 -17.45 -6.97
N SER A 26 44.99 -16.84 -7.03
CA SER A 26 45.45 -15.96 -5.96
C SER A 26 44.83 -14.52 -6.08
N PRO A 27 44.71 -13.76 -4.98
CA PRO A 27 44.26 -12.39 -5.03
C PRO A 27 45.14 -11.47 -5.92
N ALA A 28 46.39 -11.84 -6.13
CA ALA A 28 47.30 -11.10 -7.02
C ALA A 28 46.93 -11.31 -8.49
N GLU A 29 46.65 -12.56 -8.89
CA GLU A 29 46.20 -12.88 -10.27
C GLU A 29 44.87 -12.22 -10.59
N VAL A 30 43.92 -12.18 -9.66
CA VAL A 30 42.65 -11.46 -9.82
C VAL A 30 42.90 -9.98 -10.07
N ARG A 31 43.75 -9.33 -9.27
CA ARG A 31 44.10 -7.91 -9.47
C ARG A 31 44.77 -7.66 -10.82
N GLN A 32 45.65 -8.56 -11.24
CA GLN A 32 46.33 -8.43 -12.53
C GLN A 32 45.39 -8.63 -13.71
N TYR A 33 44.44 -9.54 -13.60
CA TYR A 33 43.39 -9.74 -14.58
C TYR A 33 42.58 -8.48 -14.81
N PHE A 34 42.06 -7.87 -13.74
CA PHE A 34 41.29 -6.63 -13.83
C PHE A 34 42.12 -5.43 -14.31
N LYS A 35 43.40 -5.36 -13.97
CA LYS A 35 44.31 -4.30 -14.44
C LYS A 35 44.57 -4.37 -15.94
N ASN A 36 44.54 -5.55 -16.52
CA ASN A 36 44.77 -5.78 -17.95
C ASN A 36 43.49 -5.78 -18.78
N MET A 37 42.32 -5.66 -18.11
CA MET A 37 41.02 -5.64 -18.79
C MET A 37 40.75 -4.25 -19.38
N PRO A 38 40.24 -4.13 -20.62
CA PRO A 38 39.81 -2.84 -21.17
C PRO A 38 38.75 -2.19 -20.28
N GLU A 39 38.80 -0.87 -20.16
CA GLU A 39 37.95 -0.10 -19.23
C GLU A 39 36.44 -0.28 -19.52
N ASP A 40 36.08 -0.44 -20.77
CA ASP A 40 34.70 -0.71 -21.24
C ASP A 40 34.21 -2.12 -20.97
N SER A 41 35.12 -3.05 -20.64
CA SER A 41 34.81 -4.45 -20.32
C SER A 41 34.79 -4.72 -18.80
N ILE A 42 35.15 -3.74 -17.98
CA ILE A 42 35.07 -3.86 -16.51
C ILE A 42 33.59 -3.76 -16.08
N PRO A 43 33.06 -4.78 -15.41
CA PRO A 43 31.67 -4.71 -14.96
C PRO A 43 31.47 -3.56 -13.98
N PHE A 44 30.50 -2.68 -14.28
CA PHE A 44 30.12 -1.61 -13.35
C PHE A 44 29.42 -2.21 -12.14
N VAL A 45 30.03 -2.07 -10.98
CA VAL A 45 29.41 -2.43 -9.70
C VAL A 45 28.87 -1.12 -9.09
N PRO A 46 27.55 -0.94 -9.04
CA PRO A 46 26.99 0.25 -8.44
C PRO A 46 27.31 0.29 -6.94
N THR A 47 27.49 1.50 -6.43
CA THR A 47 27.66 1.70 -4.99
C THR A 47 26.37 1.32 -4.28
N GLU A 48 26.41 0.30 -3.44
CA GLU A 48 25.31 -0.06 -2.54
C GLU A 48 25.54 0.59 -1.17
N VAL A 49 24.50 1.19 -0.64
CA VAL A 49 24.50 1.76 0.70
C VAL A 49 23.44 1.09 1.54
N GLU A 50 23.83 0.64 2.73
CA GLU A 50 22.88 0.19 3.74
C GLU A 50 22.43 1.40 4.55
N VAL A 51 21.11 1.66 4.56
CA VAL A 51 20.54 2.75 5.34
C VAL A 51 19.63 2.19 6.42
N GLN A 52 19.76 2.74 7.63
CA GLN A 52 18.85 2.45 8.75
C GLN A 52 17.97 3.66 8.98
N ILE A 53 16.66 3.45 9.02
CA ILE A 53 15.67 4.49 9.24
C ILE A 53 14.99 4.24 10.58
N ILE A 54 14.99 5.24 11.44
CA ILE A 54 14.22 5.21 12.69
C ILE A 54 12.96 6.06 12.45
N THR A 55 11.81 5.40 12.36
CA THR A 55 10.52 6.08 12.25
C THR A 55 9.84 6.10 13.62
N ARG A 56 9.44 7.29 14.06
CA ARG A 56 8.62 7.48 15.27
C ARG A 56 7.33 8.17 14.89
N THR A 57 6.22 7.46 15.05
CA THR A 57 4.90 8.07 14.93
C THR A 57 4.54 8.75 16.26
N PRO A 58 4.30 10.07 16.27
CA PRO A 58 3.86 10.75 17.49
C PRO A 58 2.48 10.23 17.90
N LYS A 59 2.27 10.05 19.21
CA LYS A 59 0.95 9.71 19.73
C LYS A 59 0.06 10.94 19.69
N VAL A 60 -1.09 10.82 19.05
CA VAL A 60 -2.12 11.87 19.08
C VAL A 60 -2.65 11.99 20.50
N LYS A 61 -2.84 13.23 20.99
CA LYS A 61 -3.40 13.48 22.31
C LYS A 61 -4.87 13.08 22.34
N ILE A 62 -5.30 12.50 23.45
CA ILE A 62 -6.67 12.04 23.62
C ILE A 62 -7.69 13.20 23.49
N GLU A 63 -7.29 14.42 23.88
CA GLU A 63 -8.10 15.62 23.74
C GLU A 63 -8.43 15.91 22.26
N GLU A 64 -7.43 15.76 21.36
CA GLU A 64 -7.63 15.94 19.92
C GLU A 64 -8.54 14.86 19.33
N VAL A 65 -8.34 13.61 19.72
CA VAL A 65 -9.22 12.52 19.33
C VAL A 65 -10.67 12.79 19.73
N ASN A 66 -10.88 13.24 20.96
CA ASN A 66 -12.22 13.57 21.46
C ASN A 66 -12.81 14.77 20.70
N ARG A 67 -12.02 15.82 20.44
CA ARG A 67 -12.45 16.97 19.66
C ARG A 67 -12.95 16.56 18.27
N VAL A 68 -12.18 15.77 17.55
CA VAL A 68 -12.53 15.26 16.21
C VAL A 68 -13.82 14.42 16.26
N LYS A 69 -13.93 13.52 17.22
CA LYS A 69 -15.15 12.70 17.39
C LYS A 69 -16.38 13.56 17.73
N ASP A 70 -16.21 14.62 18.51
CA ASP A 70 -17.32 15.54 18.83
C ASP A 70 -17.72 16.38 17.61
N GLU A 71 -16.78 16.79 16.77
CA GLU A 71 -17.08 17.45 15.49
C GLU A 71 -17.87 16.54 14.56
N LEU A 72 -17.45 15.30 14.39
CA LEU A 72 -18.17 14.32 13.56
C LEU A 72 -19.60 14.06 14.09
N ARG A 73 -19.80 14.02 15.42
CA ARG A 73 -21.14 13.91 16.02
C ARG A 73 -22.00 15.12 15.66
N LYS A 74 -21.46 16.35 15.77
CA LYS A 74 -22.17 17.58 15.40
C LYS A 74 -22.52 17.58 13.92
N TYR A 75 -21.63 17.11 13.03
CA TYR A 75 -21.96 16.99 11.60
C TYR A 75 -23.09 15.99 11.37
N THR A 76 -23.05 14.84 12.05
CA THR A 76 -24.15 13.86 11.99
C THR A 76 -25.49 14.46 12.45
N GLU A 77 -25.50 15.23 13.54
CA GLU A 77 -26.71 15.91 14.07
C GLU A 77 -27.25 16.94 13.08
N ARG A 78 -26.40 17.75 12.46
CA ARG A 78 -26.79 18.76 11.48
C ARG A 78 -27.40 18.16 10.21
N VAL A 79 -26.90 17.02 9.77
CA VAL A 79 -27.50 16.31 8.62
C VAL A 79 -28.82 15.66 9.03
N ASN A 80 -28.89 15.01 10.18
CA ASN A 80 -30.11 14.37 10.67
C ASN A 80 -31.24 15.35 10.97
N SER A 81 -30.93 16.59 11.39
CA SER A 81 -31.90 17.66 11.59
C SER A 81 -32.38 18.31 10.29
N GLY A 82 -31.72 17.99 9.15
CA GLY A 82 -32.05 18.63 7.88
C GLY A 82 -31.48 20.05 7.71
N GLU A 83 -30.60 20.52 8.63
CA GLU A 83 -29.94 21.81 8.53
C GLU A 83 -29.04 21.89 7.27
N THR A 84 -28.41 20.78 6.91
CA THR A 84 -27.47 20.68 5.78
C THR A 84 -27.46 19.27 5.20
N THR A 85 -26.77 19.08 4.09
CA THR A 85 -26.57 17.76 3.48
C THR A 85 -25.20 17.20 3.83
N PHE A 86 -25.05 15.86 3.79
CA PHE A 86 -23.78 15.20 4.00
C PHE A 86 -22.72 15.69 3.02
N GLN A 87 -23.07 15.76 1.71
CA GLN A 87 -22.16 16.22 0.67
C GLN A 87 -21.67 17.65 0.91
N THR A 88 -22.54 18.55 1.41
CA THR A 88 -22.13 19.91 1.75
C THR A 88 -21.08 19.90 2.84
N LEU A 89 -21.30 19.16 3.94
CA LEU A 89 -20.31 19.05 5.02
C LEU A 89 -19.03 18.40 4.56
N ALA A 90 -19.09 17.31 3.80
CA ALA A 90 -17.89 16.64 3.28
C ALA A 90 -17.07 17.57 2.39
N ARG A 91 -17.71 18.39 1.55
CA ARG A 91 -17.01 19.34 0.67
C ARG A 91 -16.25 20.42 1.44
N PHE A 92 -16.78 20.87 2.58
CA PHE A 92 -16.18 21.96 3.35
C PHE A 92 -15.25 21.50 4.46
N TYR A 93 -15.49 20.32 5.01
CA TYR A 93 -14.82 19.89 6.24
C TYR A 93 -14.09 18.55 6.13
N SER A 94 -14.30 17.78 5.07
CA SER A 94 -13.54 16.52 4.93
C SER A 94 -12.07 16.77 4.60
N GLU A 95 -11.20 16.10 5.32
CA GLU A 95 -9.75 16.11 5.08
C GLU A 95 -9.30 15.06 4.04
N ASP A 96 -10.25 14.27 3.47
CA ASP A 96 -9.92 13.35 2.40
C ASP A 96 -9.69 14.08 1.07
N PRO A 97 -8.44 14.11 0.55
CA PRO A 97 -8.13 14.85 -0.68
C PRO A 97 -8.77 14.24 -1.93
N GLY A 98 -9.15 12.96 -1.87
CA GLY A 98 -9.72 12.23 -2.99
C GLY A 98 -11.19 12.54 -3.23
N SER A 99 -12.00 12.55 -2.16
CA SER A 99 -13.46 12.67 -2.24
C SER A 99 -14.03 14.02 -1.77
N ALA A 100 -13.32 14.79 -0.95
CA ALA A 100 -13.83 16.04 -0.36
C ALA A 100 -14.40 16.98 -1.42
N ARG A 101 -13.68 17.25 -2.51
CA ARG A 101 -14.12 18.13 -3.61
C ARG A 101 -15.41 17.66 -4.30
N TYR A 102 -15.71 16.38 -4.23
CA TYR A 102 -16.91 15.76 -4.76
C TYR A 102 -18.00 15.57 -3.68
N GLY A 103 -17.85 16.18 -2.52
CA GLY A 103 -18.82 16.05 -1.42
C GLY A 103 -18.73 14.71 -0.69
N GLY A 104 -17.55 14.10 -0.68
CA GLY A 104 -17.31 12.81 -0.05
C GLY A 104 -17.70 11.61 -0.90
N GLU A 105 -18.12 11.82 -2.14
CA GLU A 105 -18.58 10.74 -3.04
C GLU A 105 -17.41 9.80 -3.39
N MET A 106 -17.65 8.52 -3.19
CA MET A 106 -16.82 7.42 -3.60
C MET A 106 -17.59 6.57 -4.61
N ASP A 107 -16.97 6.28 -5.74
CA ASP A 107 -17.53 5.39 -6.76
C ASP A 107 -17.84 4.00 -6.19
N TYR A 108 -18.53 3.18 -6.98
CA TYR A 108 -18.80 1.80 -6.63
C TYR A 108 -17.50 1.02 -6.44
N VAL A 109 -17.23 0.63 -5.20
CA VAL A 109 -16.01 -0.11 -4.82
C VAL A 109 -16.35 -1.45 -4.19
N GLY A 110 -15.51 -2.43 -4.48
CA GLY A 110 -15.57 -3.75 -3.82
C GLY A 110 -14.95 -3.70 -2.43
N ARG A 111 -15.47 -4.55 -1.54
CA ARG A 111 -15.03 -4.64 -0.13
C ARG A 111 -13.50 -4.75 0.03
N GLY A 112 -12.82 -5.51 -0.82
CA GLY A 112 -11.38 -5.77 -0.72
C GLY A 112 -10.47 -4.60 -1.11
N LEU A 113 -11.04 -3.50 -1.61
CA LEU A 113 -10.28 -2.30 -1.99
C LEU A 113 -10.30 -1.21 -0.91
N LEU A 114 -11.05 -1.42 0.16
CA LEU A 114 -11.23 -0.48 1.25
C LEU A 114 -10.49 -0.93 2.51
N ASP A 115 -10.18 0.01 3.39
CA ASP A 115 -9.75 -0.31 4.75
C ASP A 115 -10.74 -1.28 5.43
N PRO A 116 -10.29 -2.33 6.13
CA PRO A 116 -11.16 -3.35 6.69
C PRO A 116 -12.20 -2.80 7.67
N ALA A 117 -11.85 -1.82 8.51
CA ALA A 117 -12.78 -1.22 9.48
C ALA A 117 -13.84 -0.38 8.75
N PHE A 118 -13.40 0.40 7.75
CA PHE A 118 -14.29 1.17 6.89
C PHE A 118 -15.24 0.26 6.11
N ALA A 119 -14.70 -0.78 5.44
CA ALA A 119 -15.48 -1.73 4.67
C ALA A 119 -16.52 -2.47 5.52
N ALA A 120 -16.16 -2.86 6.76
CA ALA A 120 -17.07 -3.53 7.67
C ALA A 120 -18.32 -2.69 7.96
N VAL A 121 -18.19 -1.39 8.07
CA VAL A 121 -19.31 -0.48 8.31
C VAL A 121 -20.03 -0.13 7.01
N ALA A 122 -19.32 0.26 5.96
CA ALA A 122 -19.90 0.66 4.68
C ALA A 122 -20.81 -0.43 4.11
N PHE A 123 -20.36 -1.70 4.09
CA PHE A 123 -21.13 -2.82 3.55
C PHE A 123 -22.26 -3.33 4.44
N ASN A 124 -22.38 -2.81 5.65
CA ASN A 124 -23.54 -3.06 6.53
C ASN A 124 -24.58 -1.94 6.50
N LEU A 125 -24.32 -0.84 5.78
CA LEU A 125 -25.30 0.21 5.59
C LEU A 125 -26.37 -0.27 4.58
N THR A 126 -27.62 -0.13 4.95
CA THR A 126 -28.78 -0.52 4.13
C THR A 126 -29.75 0.64 3.89
N ASP A 127 -29.63 1.71 4.65
CA ASP A 127 -30.51 2.88 4.59
C ASP A 127 -29.69 4.11 4.16
N PRO A 128 -29.97 4.67 2.95
CA PRO A 128 -29.24 5.83 2.43
C PRO A 128 -29.48 7.13 3.23
N LYS A 129 -30.50 7.16 4.08
CA LYS A 129 -30.78 8.31 4.97
C LYS A 129 -30.01 8.26 6.28
N LYS A 130 -29.39 7.13 6.59
CA LYS A 130 -28.74 6.91 7.89
C LYS A 130 -27.23 7.06 7.77
N ILE A 131 -26.68 7.89 8.66
CA ILE A 131 -25.23 8.04 8.80
C ILE A 131 -24.71 6.97 9.77
N SER A 132 -23.53 6.42 9.47
CA SER A 132 -22.87 5.44 10.32
C SER A 132 -22.47 6.01 11.68
N LYS A 133 -22.14 5.12 12.60
CA LYS A 133 -21.31 5.52 13.76
C LYS A 133 -19.92 5.93 13.26
N ILE A 134 -19.18 6.63 14.11
CA ILE A 134 -17.78 6.99 13.80
C ILE A 134 -16.96 5.72 13.65
N VAL A 135 -16.23 5.63 12.53
CA VAL A 135 -15.32 4.54 12.19
C VAL A 135 -13.90 5.06 12.31
N GLU A 136 -13.04 4.29 12.95
CA GLU A 136 -11.61 4.58 13.04
C GLU A 136 -10.85 3.65 12.07
N SER A 137 -10.01 4.23 11.21
CA SER A 137 -9.13 3.53 10.28
C SER A 137 -7.69 4.05 10.42
N GLU A 138 -6.77 3.52 9.65
CA GLU A 138 -5.41 4.04 9.59
C GLU A 138 -5.32 5.49 9.07
N PHE A 139 -6.35 5.97 8.37
CA PHE A 139 -6.42 7.31 7.80
C PHE A 139 -7.06 8.36 8.74
N GLY A 140 -7.71 7.95 9.82
CA GLY A 140 -8.39 8.84 10.75
C GLY A 140 -9.80 8.37 11.14
N PHE A 141 -10.67 9.32 11.45
CA PHE A 141 -12.05 9.07 11.87
C PHE A 141 -13.03 9.42 10.76
N HIS A 142 -13.93 8.51 10.46
CA HIS A 142 -14.89 8.65 9.38
C HIS A 142 -16.33 8.59 9.88
N ILE A 143 -17.21 9.31 9.22
CA ILE A 143 -18.65 9.01 9.16
C ILE A 143 -19.01 8.71 7.71
N ILE A 144 -19.94 7.78 7.51
CA ILE A 144 -20.26 7.20 6.21
C ILE A 144 -21.76 7.26 6.01
N GLN A 145 -22.21 7.66 4.82
CA GLN A 145 -23.59 7.55 4.37
C GLN A 145 -23.64 6.70 3.10
N LEU A 146 -24.62 5.82 3.00
CA LEU A 146 -24.83 5.02 1.79
C LEU A 146 -25.34 5.94 0.67
N ASP A 147 -24.73 5.85 -0.51
CA ASP A 147 -25.17 6.55 -1.71
C ASP A 147 -25.86 5.59 -2.71
N GLY A 148 -25.27 4.42 -2.92
CA GLY A 148 -25.85 3.41 -3.81
C GLY A 148 -25.33 1.99 -3.54
N THR A 149 -26.04 1.02 -4.09
CA THR A 149 -25.66 -0.40 -4.00
C THR A 149 -25.67 -1.07 -5.36
N ALA A 150 -24.68 -1.92 -5.62
CA ALA A 150 -24.60 -2.82 -6.76
C ALA A 150 -24.13 -4.20 -6.29
N PRO A 151 -24.29 -5.28 -7.06
CA PRO A 151 -23.86 -6.62 -6.66
C PRO A 151 -22.36 -6.65 -6.26
N GLY A 152 -22.07 -6.90 -4.97
CA GLY A 152 -20.72 -6.97 -4.42
C GLY A 152 -20.00 -5.62 -4.27
N GLN A 153 -20.67 -4.52 -4.53
CA GLN A 153 -20.10 -3.16 -4.48
C GLN A 153 -21.05 -2.20 -3.75
N GLN A 154 -20.48 -1.16 -3.16
CA GLN A 154 -21.25 -0.03 -2.62
C GLN A 154 -20.62 1.30 -3.03
N ALA A 155 -21.45 2.29 -3.32
CA ALA A 155 -21.08 3.69 -3.39
C ALA A 155 -21.49 4.35 -2.07
N VAL A 156 -20.59 5.09 -1.47
CA VAL A 156 -20.82 5.76 -0.19
C VAL A 156 -20.32 7.20 -0.23
N LEU A 157 -20.92 8.03 0.60
CA LEU A 157 -20.40 9.35 0.95
C LEU A 157 -19.56 9.21 2.21
N MET A 158 -18.35 9.78 2.20
CA MET A 158 -17.41 9.74 3.32
C MET A 158 -17.03 11.16 3.77
N LEU A 159 -16.95 11.37 5.05
CA LEU A 159 -16.32 12.53 5.67
C LEU A 159 -15.24 12.04 6.62
N LEU A 160 -14.00 12.42 6.33
CA LEU A 160 -12.79 12.10 7.09
C LEU A 160 -12.34 13.31 7.90
N GLN A 161 -11.92 13.06 9.14
CA GLN A 161 -11.24 14.00 10.05
C GLN A 161 -10.05 13.33 10.72
#